data_fd016835f6849a144032bd0d6ddbee46
#
_entry.id   fd016835f6849a144032bd0d6ddbee46
#
_cell.length_a   1.000
_cell.length_b   1.000
_cell.length_c   1.000
_cell.angle_alpha   90.00
_cell.angle_beta   90.00
_cell.angle_gamma   90.00
#
_symmetry.space_group_name_H-M   'P 1'
#
loop_
_entity.id
_entity.type
_entity.pdbx_description
1 polymer ?
#
loop_
_entity_poly.entity_id
_entity_poly.type
_entity_poly.pdbx_seq_one_letter_code
_entity_poly.pdbx_strand_id
1 'polypeptide(L)'
;MLLSAQVVSLDAQELVPAAYTPAPYGINLLTFATQYRNGDVTFDPSLPIEDANAWVSASSLGYARTFGIGGQSANIGVIVPYVIGHIEGILAGDFAFADRTGLADLGLRVAVNLYGAPAMSAKEFQSFKPRTMVGTSLTVSAPIGEYDPSKLINIGGNRWAFKPEIGVVHVMGRWVLDAYVGGSFFTDNTDFYGGSTREQDPIFSTQVHVRYLFKRGLWGAVDGNFWQGGQTSVDGKLNDDEQQNSRVGLTFSISLGRSQSLRIAVSRGAITRIGGDFESIGVSYGYSWMAKQ
;
A
#
# COMPACT_ATOMS: atom_id res chain seq x y z
N MET A 1 -1.01 21.80 8.92
CA MET A 1 -1.09 20.33 8.97
C MET A 1 -1.52 19.92 7.58
N LEU A 2 -0.60 19.41 6.80
CA LEU A 2 -0.83 19.00 5.43
C LEU A 2 -1.21 17.54 5.42
N LEU A 3 -2.17 17.19 4.57
CA LEU A 3 -2.52 15.84 4.20
C LEU A 3 -1.26 15.09 3.77
N SER A 4 -0.99 14.00 4.42
CA SER A 4 -0.20 12.95 3.83
C SER A 4 -1.13 12.13 2.95
N ALA A 5 -1.23 12.45 1.66
CA ALA A 5 -1.89 11.58 0.74
C ALA A 5 -1.10 10.30 0.64
N GLN A 6 -1.80 9.25 0.77
CA GLN A 6 -1.25 7.92 0.71
C GLN A 6 -1.51 7.40 -0.68
N VAL A 7 -0.43 7.16 -1.38
CA VAL A 7 -0.43 6.34 -2.57
C VAL A 7 -0.72 4.92 -2.10
N VAL A 8 -1.85 4.41 -2.49
CA VAL A 8 -2.31 3.08 -2.09
C VAL A 8 -1.75 2.07 -3.08
N SER A 9 -0.82 1.22 -2.65
CA SER A 9 -0.66 -0.08 -3.29
C SER A 9 -1.48 -1.12 -2.52
N LEU A 10 -1.93 -2.14 -3.20
CA LEU A 10 -2.75 -3.21 -2.63
C LEU A 10 -1.94 -4.33 -1.99
N ASP A 11 -0.63 -4.21 -2.00
CA ASP A 11 0.24 -5.17 -1.35
C ASP A 11 0.02 -5.13 0.17
N ALA A 12 -0.23 -6.29 0.77
CA ALA A 12 -0.23 -6.47 2.22
C ALA A 12 1.09 -6.01 2.87
N GLN A 13 2.12 -5.81 2.07
CA GLN A 13 3.49 -5.44 2.44
C GLN A 13 3.72 -3.95 2.68
N GLU A 14 2.74 -3.07 2.42
CA GLU A 14 2.96 -1.64 2.56
C GLU A 14 2.88 -1.14 3.99
N LEU A 15 3.76 -0.18 4.29
CA LEU A 15 3.77 0.60 5.51
C LEU A 15 3.17 1.98 5.22
N VAL A 16 1.98 2.23 5.76
CA VAL A 16 1.16 3.41 5.42
C VAL A 16 0.82 4.25 6.66
N PRO A 17 1.82 4.91 7.30
CA PRO A 17 1.56 5.76 8.45
C PRO A 17 0.65 6.94 8.11
N ALA A 18 -0.21 7.33 9.07
CA ALA A 18 -1.15 8.46 8.96
C ALA A 18 -2.36 8.24 8.02
N ALA A 19 -2.77 6.96 7.76
CA ALA A 19 -3.85 6.60 6.83
C ALA A 19 -5.20 7.27 7.14
N TYR A 20 -5.50 7.52 8.39
CA TYR A 20 -6.77 8.09 8.86
C TYR A 20 -6.61 9.47 9.48
N THR A 21 -5.50 10.15 9.20
CA THR A 21 -5.33 11.56 9.62
C THR A 21 -6.30 12.44 8.86
N PRO A 22 -7.22 13.18 9.53
CA PRO A 22 -8.23 13.99 8.86
C PRO A 22 -7.61 15.22 8.19
N ALA A 23 -8.37 15.74 7.23
CA ALA A 23 -8.10 16.99 6.54
C ALA A 23 -9.39 17.80 6.34
N PRO A 24 -9.29 19.10 6.06
CA PRO A 24 -10.44 19.89 5.63
C PRO A 24 -11.12 19.25 4.42
N TYR A 25 -12.45 19.32 4.35
CA TYR A 25 -13.15 18.92 3.13
C TYR A 25 -12.84 19.88 1.96
N GLY A 26 -12.96 19.38 0.73
CA GLY A 26 -12.70 20.13 -0.50
C GLY A 26 -11.22 20.24 -0.86
N ILE A 27 -10.32 19.54 -0.19
CA ILE A 27 -8.92 19.45 -0.60
C ILE A 27 -8.80 18.41 -1.72
N ASN A 28 -8.12 18.81 -2.78
CA ASN A 28 -7.60 17.94 -3.81
C ASN A 28 -6.10 17.73 -3.56
N LEU A 29 -5.61 16.56 -3.87
CA LEU A 29 -4.23 16.19 -3.69
C LEU A 29 -3.76 15.36 -4.87
N LEU A 30 -2.70 15.80 -5.50
CA LEU A 30 -1.95 15.06 -6.52
C LEU A 30 -0.66 14.57 -5.88
N THR A 31 -0.36 13.31 -6.06
CA THR A 31 0.86 12.69 -5.53
C THR A 31 1.62 11.98 -6.65
N PHE A 32 2.91 12.23 -6.73
CA PHE A 32 3.85 11.40 -7.47
C PHE A 32 4.72 10.66 -6.48
N ALA A 33 4.83 9.34 -6.65
CA ALA A 33 5.69 8.53 -5.80
C ALA A 33 6.53 7.58 -6.66
N THR A 34 7.73 7.28 -6.18
CA THR A 34 8.59 6.23 -6.72
C THR A 34 9.18 5.43 -5.58
N GLN A 35 9.29 4.12 -5.78
CA GLN A 35 9.87 3.19 -4.83
C GLN A 35 10.78 2.22 -5.57
N TYR A 36 11.95 1.99 -5.03
CA TYR A 36 12.86 0.93 -5.45
C TYR A 36 12.91 -0.16 -4.39
N ARG A 37 12.79 -1.41 -4.81
CA ARG A 37 12.88 -2.61 -3.96
C ARG A 37 13.91 -3.54 -4.56
N ASN A 38 14.70 -4.18 -3.72
CA ASN A 38 15.66 -5.20 -4.12
C ASN A 38 15.81 -6.24 -3.00
N GLY A 39 15.97 -7.50 -3.35
CA GLY A 39 16.19 -8.58 -2.41
C GLY A 39 15.79 -9.95 -2.93
N ASP A 40 15.87 -10.92 -2.04
CA ASP A 40 15.59 -12.31 -2.33
C ASP A 40 14.09 -12.57 -2.46
N VAL A 41 13.73 -13.57 -3.27
CA VAL A 41 12.35 -14.02 -3.46
C VAL A 41 12.24 -15.49 -3.12
N THR A 42 11.46 -15.82 -2.09
CA THR A 42 11.16 -17.18 -1.70
C THR A 42 9.88 -17.64 -2.38
N PHE A 43 9.98 -18.67 -3.22
CA PHE A 43 8.86 -19.33 -3.87
C PHE A 43 8.34 -20.50 -3.05
N ASP A 44 7.22 -21.08 -3.49
CA ASP A 44 6.72 -22.38 -3.02
C ASP A 44 7.85 -23.43 -3.10
N PRO A 45 8.18 -24.13 -2.01
CA PRO A 45 9.27 -25.12 -1.98
C PRO A 45 9.06 -26.32 -2.93
N SER A 46 7.84 -26.55 -3.41
CA SER A 46 7.54 -27.57 -4.41
C SER A 46 7.96 -27.19 -5.83
N LEU A 47 8.26 -25.93 -6.07
CA LEU A 47 8.76 -25.45 -7.37
C LEU A 47 10.28 -25.59 -7.43
N PRO A 48 10.83 -26.01 -8.57
CA PRO A 48 12.28 -26.15 -8.75
C PRO A 48 12.93 -24.79 -9.02
N ILE A 49 12.71 -23.80 -8.13
CA ILE A 49 13.26 -22.43 -8.22
C ILE A 49 14.13 -22.20 -7.00
N GLU A 50 15.40 -21.91 -7.25
CA GLU A 50 16.41 -21.69 -6.22
C GLU A 50 17.12 -20.33 -6.46
N ASP A 51 17.68 -19.74 -5.40
CA ASP A 51 18.50 -18.52 -5.43
C ASP A 51 17.86 -17.36 -6.22
N ALA A 52 16.52 -17.20 -6.06
CA ALA A 52 15.82 -16.16 -6.76
C ALA A 52 16.04 -14.78 -6.10
N ASN A 53 16.42 -13.81 -6.90
CA ASN A 53 16.56 -12.41 -6.52
C ASN A 53 15.78 -11.52 -7.49
N ALA A 54 15.25 -10.42 -6.99
CA ALA A 54 14.53 -9.47 -7.83
C ALA A 54 14.81 -8.02 -7.43
N TRP A 55 14.74 -7.13 -8.41
CA TRP A 55 14.57 -5.72 -8.15
C TRP A 55 13.32 -5.19 -8.86
N VAL A 56 12.66 -4.23 -8.21
CA VAL A 56 11.43 -3.62 -8.72
C VAL A 56 11.49 -2.11 -8.50
N SER A 57 11.32 -1.35 -9.56
CA SER A 57 11.08 0.09 -9.52
C SER A 57 9.62 0.36 -9.84
N ALA A 58 8.87 0.90 -8.88
CA ALA A 58 7.47 1.26 -9.04
C ALA A 58 7.30 2.76 -8.92
N SER A 59 6.78 3.40 -9.96
CA SER A 59 6.39 4.81 -9.94
C SER A 59 4.87 4.92 -10.03
N SER A 60 4.27 5.92 -9.40
CA SER A 60 2.82 6.06 -9.42
C SER A 60 2.37 7.49 -9.42
N LEU A 61 1.23 7.74 -10.08
CA LEU A 61 0.49 8.99 -10.02
C LEU A 61 -0.81 8.73 -9.24
N GLY A 62 -1.01 9.49 -8.15
CA GLY A 62 -2.20 9.40 -7.32
C GLY A 62 -2.97 10.70 -7.29
N TYR A 63 -4.29 10.62 -7.29
CA TYR A 63 -5.17 11.74 -7.01
C TYR A 63 -6.14 11.38 -5.89
N ALA A 64 -6.34 12.30 -4.95
CA ALA A 64 -7.32 12.14 -3.89
C ALA A 64 -8.10 13.43 -3.64
N ARG A 65 -9.35 13.27 -3.17
CA ARG A 65 -10.21 14.38 -2.78
C ARG A 65 -10.84 14.09 -1.43
N THR A 66 -10.87 15.13 -0.58
CA THR A 66 -11.53 15.08 0.73
C THR A 66 -12.95 15.64 0.65
N PHE A 67 -13.86 15.04 1.40
CA PHE A 67 -15.24 15.48 1.51
C PHE A 67 -15.80 15.13 2.89
N GLY A 68 -17.04 15.52 3.16
CA GLY A 68 -17.79 15.12 4.35
C GLY A 68 -18.88 14.13 4.01
N ILE A 69 -19.08 13.10 4.83
CA ILE A 69 -20.22 12.18 4.75
C ILE A 69 -20.75 11.90 6.15
N GLY A 70 -22.05 12.08 6.37
CA GLY A 70 -22.65 11.89 7.70
C GLY A 70 -22.00 12.76 8.80
N GLY A 71 -21.49 13.95 8.45
CA GLY A 71 -20.78 14.83 9.40
C GLY A 71 -19.34 14.40 9.71
N GLN A 72 -18.84 13.34 9.10
CA GLN A 72 -17.48 12.81 9.29
C GLN A 72 -16.57 13.10 8.11
N SER A 73 -15.27 13.21 8.38
CA SER A 73 -14.23 13.40 7.36
C SER A 73 -14.06 12.13 6.52
N ALA A 74 -14.06 12.28 5.21
CA ALA A 74 -13.90 11.20 4.25
C ALA A 74 -12.96 11.61 3.11
N ASN A 75 -12.42 10.63 2.40
CA ASN A 75 -11.67 10.85 1.15
C ASN A 75 -11.90 9.72 0.15
N ILE A 76 -11.74 10.05 -1.11
CA ILE A 76 -11.65 9.09 -2.21
C ILE A 76 -10.37 9.36 -2.98
N GLY A 77 -9.70 8.30 -3.41
CA GLY A 77 -8.47 8.40 -4.18
C GLY A 77 -8.36 7.34 -5.25
N VAL A 78 -7.59 7.65 -6.27
CA VAL A 78 -7.20 6.76 -7.35
C VAL A 78 -5.70 6.81 -7.51
N ILE A 79 -5.09 5.67 -7.84
CA ILE A 79 -3.67 5.53 -8.12
C ILE A 79 -3.46 4.71 -9.37
N VAL A 80 -2.52 5.16 -10.20
CA VAL A 80 -2.07 4.50 -11.41
C VAL A 80 -0.58 4.18 -11.26
N PRO A 81 -0.22 2.92 -10.97
CA PRO A 81 1.18 2.52 -10.85
C PRO A 81 1.76 2.11 -12.20
N TYR A 82 3.05 2.37 -12.37
CA TYR A 82 3.87 1.88 -13.47
C TYR A 82 5.09 1.17 -12.88
N VAL A 83 5.35 -0.04 -13.33
CA VAL A 83 6.36 -0.93 -12.76
C VAL A 83 7.40 -1.32 -13.81
N ILE A 84 8.65 -1.33 -13.38
CA ILE A 84 9.78 -1.94 -14.08
C ILE A 84 10.38 -2.93 -13.08
N GLY A 85 10.49 -4.20 -13.46
CA GLY A 85 11.02 -5.24 -12.59
C GLY A 85 11.84 -6.26 -13.35
N HIS A 86 12.82 -6.80 -12.66
CA HIS A 86 13.66 -7.89 -13.06
C HIS A 86 13.68 -8.95 -11.98
N ILE A 87 13.60 -10.19 -12.35
CA ILE A 87 13.78 -11.33 -11.47
C ILE A 87 14.68 -12.34 -12.15
N GLU A 88 15.61 -12.89 -11.39
CA GLU A 88 16.51 -13.96 -11.85
C GLU A 88 16.62 -15.05 -10.79
N GLY A 89 17.06 -16.24 -11.17
CA GLY A 89 17.24 -17.38 -10.29
C GLY A 89 17.62 -18.64 -11.06
N ILE A 90 17.66 -19.77 -10.35
CA ILE A 90 17.92 -21.09 -10.95
C ILE A 90 16.58 -21.81 -11.07
N LEU A 91 16.17 -22.13 -12.29
CA LEU A 91 14.95 -22.89 -12.58
C LEU A 91 15.33 -24.29 -13.09
N ALA A 92 15.04 -25.33 -12.30
CA ALA A 92 15.36 -26.71 -12.63
C ALA A 92 16.84 -26.98 -12.95
N GLY A 93 17.76 -26.22 -12.30
CA GLY A 93 19.21 -26.32 -12.49
C GLY A 93 19.79 -25.37 -13.53
N ASP A 94 18.96 -24.67 -14.29
CA ASP A 94 19.40 -23.70 -15.31
C ASP A 94 19.13 -22.26 -14.87
N PHE A 95 20.05 -21.34 -15.21
CA PHE A 95 19.82 -19.92 -14.98
C PHE A 95 18.65 -19.38 -15.81
N ALA A 96 17.72 -18.70 -15.16
CA ALA A 96 16.57 -18.09 -15.79
C ALA A 96 16.34 -16.67 -15.28
N PHE A 97 15.78 -15.80 -16.12
CA PHE A 97 15.37 -14.45 -15.72
C PHE A 97 14.10 -14.01 -16.43
N ALA A 98 13.47 -12.98 -15.87
CA ALA A 98 12.31 -12.34 -16.48
C ALA A 98 12.32 -10.82 -16.23
N ASP A 99 12.18 -10.07 -17.32
CA ASP A 99 11.96 -8.62 -17.30
C ASP A 99 10.48 -8.31 -17.52
N ARG A 100 9.95 -7.38 -16.72
CA ARG A 100 8.57 -6.90 -16.85
C ARG A 100 8.54 -5.39 -16.73
N THR A 101 7.78 -4.76 -17.63
CA THR A 101 7.61 -3.30 -17.65
C THR A 101 6.21 -2.98 -18.12
N GLY A 102 5.48 -2.15 -17.38
CA GLY A 102 4.13 -1.75 -17.78
C GLY A 102 3.30 -1.14 -16.66
N LEU A 103 2.05 -0.86 -16.94
CA LEU A 103 1.07 -0.42 -15.96
C LEU A 103 0.68 -1.60 -15.04
N ALA A 104 0.62 -1.34 -13.75
CA ALA A 104 0.01 -2.27 -12.80
C ALA A 104 -1.49 -1.99 -12.65
N ASP A 105 -2.17 -2.81 -11.86
CA ASP A 105 -3.59 -2.67 -11.60
C ASP A 105 -3.93 -1.34 -10.96
N LEU A 106 -5.05 -0.73 -11.40
CA LEU A 106 -5.53 0.53 -10.89
C LEU A 106 -6.03 0.37 -9.45
N GLY A 107 -5.54 1.21 -8.55
CA GLY A 107 -6.01 1.27 -7.16
C GLY A 107 -7.09 2.34 -6.96
N LEU A 108 -8.21 1.97 -6.35
CA LEU A 108 -9.27 2.89 -5.90
C LEU A 108 -9.40 2.74 -4.37
N ARG A 109 -9.42 3.87 -3.64
CA ARG A 109 -9.62 3.84 -2.19
C ARG A 109 -10.68 4.84 -1.76
N VAL A 110 -11.60 4.38 -0.92
CA VAL A 110 -12.51 5.22 -0.15
C VAL A 110 -12.21 5.02 1.33
N ALA A 111 -12.09 6.13 2.07
CA ALA A 111 -11.90 6.08 3.51
C ALA A 111 -12.83 7.07 4.22
N VAL A 112 -13.32 6.66 5.39
CA VAL A 112 -14.22 7.45 6.23
C VAL A 112 -13.73 7.35 7.67
N ASN A 113 -13.63 8.48 8.35
CA ASN A 113 -13.44 8.50 9.79
C ASN A 113 -14.79 8.27 10.47
N LEU A 114 -14.91 7.24 11.27
CA LEU A 114 -16.14 6.87 11.97
C LEU A 114 -16.30 7.63 13.30
N TYR A 115 -15.16 8.00 13.90
CA TYR A 115 -15.13 8.67 15.20
C TYR A 115 -13.92 9.63 15.30
N GLY A 116 -14.09 10.73 16.03
CA GLY A 116 -13.01 11.62 16.43
C GLY A 116 -12.45 12.54 15.35
N ALA A 117 -13.00 12.51 14.13
CA ALA A 117 -12.57 13.34 13.01
C ALA A 117 -13.76 13.84 12.19
N PRO A 118 -14.48 14.87 12.68
CA PRO A 118 -15.61 15.44 11.96
C PRO A 118 -15.19 16.06 10.62
N ALA A 119 -16.14 16.20 9.71
CA ALA A 119 -15.94 16.97 8.50
C ALA A 119 -15.78 18.46 8.86
N MET A 120 -14.68 19.06 8.47
CA MET A 120 -14.30 20.42 8.85
C MET A 120 -13.94 21.25 7.62
N SER A 121 -14.32 22.53 7.63
CA SER A 121 -13.77 23.52 6.74
C SER A 121 -12.30 23.81 7.09
N ALA A 122 -11.60 24.48 6.20
CA ALA A 122 -10.21 24.89 6.45
C ALA A 122 -10.05 25.79 7.69
N LYS A 123 -11.09 26.59 8.01
CA LYS A 123 -11.11 27.48 9.18
C LYS A 123 -11.27 26.66 10.48
N GLU A 124 -12.23 25.76 10.52
CA GLU A 124 -12.49 24.88 11.68
C GLU A 124 -11.30 23.97 11.97
N PHE A 125 -10.67 23.44 10.92
CA PHE A 125 -9.52 22.57 11.03
C PHE A 125 -8.30 23.22 11.71
N GLN A 126 -8.15 24.56 11.65
CA GLN A 126 -7.05 25.26 12.31
C GLN A 126 -7.12 25.17 13.85
N SER A 127 -8.33 25.07 14.39
CA SER A 127 -8.58 24.94 15.85
C SER A 127 -8.78 23.49 16.29
N PHE A 128 -8.86 22.53 15.36
CA PHE A 128 -9.08 21.13 15.67
C PHE A 128 -7.89 20.53 16.41
N LYS A 129 -8.20 19.84 17.50
CA LYS A 129 -7.22 19.13 18.35
C LYS A 129 -7.55 17.64 18.33
N PRO A 130 -6.92 16.85 17.45
CA PRO A 130 -7.15 15.42 17.39
C PRO A 130 -6.74 14.73 18.69
N ARG A 131 -7.51 13.71 19.09
CA ARG A 131 -7.19 12.79 20.17
C ARG A 131 -7.21 11.36 19.67
N THR A 132 -8.31 10.67 19.87
CA THR A 132 -8.54 9.33 19.29
C THR A 132 -9.43 9.47 18.07
N MET A 133 -9.02 8.87 16.98
CA MET A 133 -9.80 8.78 15.74
C MET A 133 -9.90 7.33 15.33
N VAL A 134 -11.07 6.94 14.85
CA VAL A 134 -11.30 5.61 14.28
C VAL A 134 -11.76 5.81 12.85
N GLY A 135 -11.10 5.15 11.92
CA GLY A 135 -11.43 5.20 10.50
C GLY A 135 -11.55 3.83 9.89
N THR A 136 -12.25 3.76 8.78
CA THR A 136 -12.33 2.57 7.94
C THR A 136 -12.09 2.94 6.50
N SER A 137 -11.62 1.98 5.72
CA SER A 137 -11.46 2.16 4.27
C SER A 137 -11.73 0.87 3.52
N LEU A 138 -12.09 1.02 2.26
CA LEU A 138 -12.09 -0.04 1.26
C LEU A 138 -11.13 0.38 0.14
N THR A 139 -10.16 -0.48 -0.14
CA THR A 139 -9.30 -0.35 -1.32
C THR A 139 -9.69 -1.44 -2.31
N VAL A 140 -9.82 -1.06 -3.58
CA VAL A 140 -10.18 -1.97 -4.68
C VAL A 140 -9.07 -1.90 -5.72
N SER A 141 -8.54 -3.05 -6.14
CA SER A 141 -7.67 -3.18 -7.32
C SER A 141 -8.47 -3.65 -8.51
N ALA A 142 -8.45 -2.86 -9.56
CA ALA A 142 -9.10 -3.21 -10.82
C ALA A 142 -8.07 -3.86 -11.75
N PRO A 143 -8.37 -5.03 -12.36
CA PRO A 143 -7.44 -5.80 -13.16
C PRO A 143 -7.27 -5.22 -14.57
N ILE A 144 -6.70 -4.02 -14.64
CA ILE A 144 -6.43 -3.33 -15.92
C ILE A 144 -4.93 -3.16 -16.18
N GLY A 145 -4.10 -3.73 -15.30
CA GLY A 145 -2.65 -3.80 -15.46
C GLY A 145 -2.24 -4.71 -16.59
N GLU A 146 -0.98 -4.60 -16.99
CA GLU A 146 -0.41 -5.41 -18.07
C GLU A 146 -0.31 -6.87 -17.63
N TYR A 147 -0.99 -7.72 -18.39
CA TYR A 147 -1.09 -9.15 -18.14
C TYR A 147 -0.97 -9.96 -19.44
N ASP A 148 -0.16 -11.02 -19.40
CA ASP A 148 0.05 -11.96 -20.49
C ASP A 148 -0.07 -13.39 -19.94
N PRO A 149 -1.14 -14.14 -20.28
CA PRO A 149 -1.37 -15.49 -19.74
C PRO A 149 -0.35 -16.53 -20.22
N SER A 150 0.49 -16.21 -21.20
CA SER A 150 1.61 -17.06 -21.60
C SER A 150 2.81 -16.94 -20.66
N LYS A 151 2.80 -15.98 -19.73
CA LYS A 151 3.87 -15.69 -18.79
C LYS A 151 3.47 -16.03 -17.35
N LEU A 152 4.36 -16.70 -16.63
CA LEU A 152 4.13 -17.03 -15.22
C LEU A 152 4.17 -15.79 -14.32
N ILE A 153 5.06 -14.84 -14.60
CA ILE A 153 5.25 -13.62 -13.83
C ILE A 153 4.69 -12.44 -14.61
N ASN A 154 3.72 -11.75 -14.03
CA ASN A 154 3.01 -10.62 -14.61
C ASN A 154 3.00 -9.42 -13.66
N ILE A 155 2.76 -8.21 -14.20
CA ILE A 155 2.61 -6.96 -13.45
C ILE A 155 1.19 -6.84 -12.91
N GLY A 156 0.18 -7.04 -13.76
CA GLY A 156 -1.24 -7.08 -13.37
C GLY A 156 -1.62 -8.44 -12.80
N GLY A 157 -2.59 -8.46 -11.88
CA GLY A 157 -3.08 -9.67 -11.23
C GLY A 157 -4.14 -10.43 -12.05
N ASN A 158 -4.70 -9.79 -13.09
CA ASN A 158 -5.84 -10.30 -13.90
C ASN A 158 -7.03 -10.76 -13.05
N ARG A 159 -7.23 -10.11 -11.90
CA ARG A 159 -8.33 -10.37 -10.97
C ARG A 159 -8.60 -9.14 -10.11
N TRP A 160 -9.82 -9.03 -9.62
CA TRP A 160 -10.15 -8.01 -8.65
C TRP A 160 -9.56 -8.36 -7.28
N ALA A 161 -9.15 -7.32 -6.54
CA ALA A 161 -8.82 -7.47 -5.14
C ALA A 161 -9.51 -6.37 -4.32
N PHE A 162 -9.96 -6.75 -3.10
CA PHE A 162 -10.70 -5.89 -2.18
C PHE A 162 -10.02 -5.93 -0.81
N LYS A 163 -9.64 -4.77 -0.29
CA LYS A 163 -9.00 -4.66 1.03
C LYS A 163 -9.81 -3.73 1.94
N PRO A 164 -10.82 -4.25 2.67
CA PRO A 164 -11.37 -3.55 3.82
C PRO A 164 -10.31 -3.43 4.92
N GLU A 165 -10.27 -2.27 5.59
CA GLU A 165 -9.36 -2.00 6.70
C GLU A 165 -10.07 -1.11 7.73
N ILE A 166 -9.80 -1.33 9.02
CA ILE A 166 -10.16 -0.47 10.12
C ILE A 166 -8.89 -0.01 10.84
N GLY A 167 -8.87 1.24 11.27
CA GLY A 167 -7.73 1.81 11.95
C GLY A 167 -8.09 2.72 13.10
N VAL A 168 -7.19 2.75 14.07
CA VAL A 168 -7.24 3.66 15.22
C VAL A 168 -6.00 4.53 15.20
N VAL A 169 -6.19 5.83 15.40
CA VAL A 169 -5.12 6.81 15.56
C VAL A 169 -5.28 7.46 16.91
N HIS A 170 -4.26 7.43 17.75
CA HIS A 170 -4.28 8.04 19.08
C HIS A 170 -3.15 9.07 19.23
N VAL A 171 -3.51 10.31 19.57
CA VAL A 171 -2.58 11.44 19.69
C VAL A 171 -2.27 11.72 21.16
N MET A 172 -0.99 11.62 21.53
CA MET A 172 -0.44 11.86 22.88
C MET A 172 0.63 12.96 22.82
N GLY A 173 0.18 14.21 22.80
CA GLY A 173 1.09 15.34 22.66
C GLY A 173 1.82 15.34 21.31
N ARG A 174 3.12 15.07 21.32
CA ARG A 174 3.94 14.95 20.09
C ARG A 174 4.01 13.53 19.54
N TRP A 175 3.56 12.55 20.31
CA TRP A 175 3.51 11.15 19.88
C TRP A 175 2.15 10.83 19.28
N VAL A 176 2.14 10.05 18.23
CA VAL A 176 0.92 9.52 17.60
C VAL A 176 1.12 8.04 17.35
N LEU A 177 0.20 7.25 17.87
CA LEU A 177 0.12 5.82 17.63
C LEU A 177 -0.96 5.56 16.57
N ASP A 178 -0.60 4.91 15.48
CA ASP A 178 -1.53 4.40 14.47
C ASP A 178 -1.52 2.86 14.53
N ALA A 179 -2.69 2.23 14.54
CA ALA A 179 -2.84 0.78 14.47
C ALA A 179 -3.97 0.44 13.50
N TYR A 180 -3.69 -0.46 12.53
CA TYR A 180 -4.63 -0.84 11.48
C TYR A 180 -4.73 -2.36 11.38
N VAL A 181 -5.94 -2.84 11.06
CA VAL A 181 -6.21 -4.26 10.76
C VAL A 181 -7.04 -4.31 9.49
N GLY A 182 -6.64 -5.16 8.56
CA GLY A 182 -7.31 -5.33 7.29
C GLY A 182 -7.21 -6.75 6.75
N GLY A 183 -7.97 -7.02 5.69
CA GLY A 183 -7.92 -8.28 4.96
C GLY A 183 -8.00 -8.03 3.47
N SER A 184 -7.17 -8.69 2.68
CA SER A 184 -7.24 -8.67 1.22
C SER A 184 -7.97 -9.91 0.73
N PHE A 185 -8.98 -9.71 -0.10
CA PHE A 185 -9.84 -10.74 -0.69
C PHE A 185 -9.71 -10.64 -2.20
N PHE A 186 -9.69 -11.76 -2.88
CA PHE A 186 -9.40 -11.85 -4.31
C PHE A 186 -10.52 -12.57 -5.04
N THR A 187 -10.79 -12.19 -6.29
CA THR A 187 -11.52 -13.06 -7.24
C THR A 187 -10.51 -13.99 -7.89
N ASP A 188 -11.02 -15.03 -8.53
CA ASP A 188 -10.18 -15.96 -9.26
C ASP A 188 -9.57 -15.29 -10.51
N ASN A 189 -8.37 -15.74 -10.88
CA ASN A 189 -7.78 -15.48 -12.18
C ASN A 189 -8.05 -16.73 -13.07
N THR A 190 -9.04 -16.63 -13.92
CA THR A 190 -9.50 -17.73 -14.80
C THR A 190 -8.70 -17.87 -16.09
N ASP A 191 -7.70 -17.05 -16.30
CA ASP A 191 -6.79 -17.09 -17.44
C ASP A 191 -5.34 -17.01 -16.96
N PHE A 192 -5.01 -17.80 -15.94
CA PHE A 192 -3.66 -17.93 -15.41
C PHE A 192 -2.79 -18.76 -16.34
N TYR A 193 -1.48 -18.70 -16.16
CA TYR A 193 -0.45 -19.33 -16.99
C TYR A 193 -0.86 -20.67 -17.59
N GLY A 194 -0.86 -20.75 -18.93
CA GLY A 194 -1.29 -21.93 -19.68
C GLY A 194 -2.82 -22.15 -19.74
N GLY A 195 -3.64 -21.15 -19.39
CA GLY A 195 -5.11 -21.23 -19.42
C GLY A 195 -5.72 -21.85 -18.16
N SER A 196 -4.94 -21.99 -17.08
CA SER A 196 -5.40 -22.51 -15.79
C SER A 196 -6.19 -21.48 -15.01
N THR A 197 -6.90 -21.92 -13.97
CA THR A 197 -7.56 -21.04 -12.99
C THR A 197 -6.71 -21.00 -11.70
N ARG A 198 -6.35 -19.79 -11.27
CA ARG A 198 -5.68 -19.55 -9.98
C ARG A 198 -6.63 -18.88 -8.99
N GLU A 199 -6.81 -19.53 -7.86
CA GLU A 199 -7.51 -19.02 -6.70
C GLU A 199 -6.51 -18.59 -5.63
N GLN A 200 -6.92 -17.71 -4.71
CA GLN A 200 -6.09 -17.34 -3.56
C GLN A 200 -6.95 -17.07 -2.33
N ASP A 201 -6.56 -17.68 -1.21
CA ASP A 201 -7.16 -17.42 0.09
C ASP A 201 -6.94 -15.97 0.54
N PRO A 202 -7.78 -15.44 1.44
CA PRO A 202 -7.59 -14.10 2.00
C PRO A 202 -6.23 -13.93 2.69
N ILE A 203 -5.69 -12.70 2.62
CA ILE A 203 -4.51 -12.29 3.37
C ILE A 203 -4.96 -11.30 4.46
N PHE A 204 -4.72 -11.63 5.73
CA PHE A 204 -4.94 -10.73 6.86
C PHE A 204 -3.67 -9.95 7.16
N SER A 205 -3.83 -8.66 7.47
CA SER A 205 -2.70 -7.77 7.76
C SER A 205 -2.96 -6.87 8.95
N THR A 206 -1.89 -6.56 9.67
CA THR A 206 -1.86 -5.57 10.75
C THR A 206 -0.73 -4.60 10.52
N GLN A 207 -0.95 -3.32 10.86
CA GLN A 207 0.08 -2.30 10.80
C GLN A 207 0.11 -1.53 12.12
N VAL A 208 1.30 -1.17 12.56
CA VAL A 208 1.52 -0.29 13.71
C VAL A 208 2.57 0.75 13.35
N HIS A 209 2.25 2.02 13.63
CA HIS A 209 3.17 3.13 13.38
C HIS A 209 3.26 4.01 14.60
N VAL A 210 4.48 4.29 15.04
CA VAL A 210 4.76 5.24 16.12
C VAL A 210 5.37 6.48 15.49
N ARG A 211 4.56 7.56 15.41
CA ARG A 211 4.98 8.83 14.82
C ARG A 211 5.38 9.83 15.89
N TYR A 212 6.44 10.58 15.63
CA TYR A 212 6.84 11.73 16.44
C TYR A 212 6.73 13.03 15.64
N LEU A 213 5.99 14.00 16.17
CA LEU A 213 5.76 15.31 15.58
C LEU A 213 6.84 16.28 16.06
N PHE A 214 7.90 16.50 15.29
CA PHE A 214 9.00 17.42 15.64
C PHE A 214 8.49 18.87 15.68
N LYS A 215 7.75 19.25 14.65
CA LYS A 215 7.04 20.52 14.53
C LYS A 215 5.89 20.38 13.53
N ARG A 216 5.10 21.44 13.38
CA ARG A 216 4.01 21.45 12.39
C ARG A 216 4.56 21.16 10.98
N GLY A 217 4.04 20.14 10.34
CA GLY A 217 4.44 19.71 9.00
C GLY A 217 5.76 18.93 8.93
N LEU A 218 6.35 18.55 10.07
CA LEU A 218 7.55 17.72 10.12
C LEU A 218 7.34 16.60 11.14
N TRP A 219 7.38 15.36 10.68
CA TRP A 219 7.26 14.18 11.53
C TRP A 219 8.09 13.01 11.00
N GLY A 220 8.45 12.09 11.88
CA GLY A 220 9.04 10.81 11.54
C GLY A 220 8.25 9.68 12.18
N ALA A 221 8.37 8.48 11.66
CA ALA A 221 7.73 7.28 12.18
C ALA A 221 8.68 6.09 12.20
N VAL A 222 8.46 5.21 13.17
CA VAL A 222 8.88 3.81 13.12
C VAL A 222 7.65 3.00 12.75
N ASP A 223 7.78 2.14 11.76
CA ASP A 223 6.70 1.45 11.11
C ASP A 223 6.91 -0.06 11.20
N GLY A 224 5.83 -0.80 11.41
CA GLY A 224 5.83 -2.25 11.35
C GLY A 224 4.53 -2.78 10.77
N ASN A 225 4.61 -3.87 10.01
CA ASN A 225 3.45 -4.64 9.62
C ASN A 225 3.72 -6.14 9.73
N PHE A 226 2.64 -6.88 9.80
CA PHE A 226 2.59 -8.34 9.73
C PHE A 226 1.41 -8.73 8.85
N TRP A 227 1.59 -9.77 8.03
CA TRP A 227 0.49 -10.34 7.23
C TRP A 227 0.62 -11.86 7.16
N GLN A 228 -0.53 -12.52 7.06
CA GLN A 228 -0.63 -13.97 7.01
C GLN A 228 -1.78 -14.40 6.11
N GLY A 229 -1.63 -15.57 5.45
CA GLY A 229 -2.62 -16.18 4.57
C GLY A 229 -2.19 -16.13 3.10
N GLY A 230 -3.16 -16.14 2.20
CA GLY A 230 -2.93 -16.03 0.77
C GLY A 230 -2.38 -17.28 0.12
N GLN A 231 -2.61 -18.47 0.72
CA GLN A 231 -2.33 -19.74 0.05
C GLN A 231 -3.06 -19.77 -1.28
N THR A 232 -2.39 -20.26 -2.33
CA THR A 232 -2.99 -20.33 -3.66
C THR A 232 -3.31 -21.75 -4.06
N SER A 233 -4.27 -21.91 -4.98
CA SER A 233 -4.48 -23.12 -5.74
C SER A 233 -4.47 -22.84 -7.24
N VAL A 234 -4.05 -23.84 -8.02
CA VAL A 234 -4.11 -23.81 -9.48
C VAL A 234 -4.85 -25.07 -9.93
N ASP A 235 -5.99 -24.85 -10.61
CA ASP A 235 -6.92 -25.91 -11.04
C ASP A 235 -7.29 -26.86 -9.89
N GLY A 236 -7.55 -26.28 -8.70
CA GLY A 236 -7.90 -26.99 -7.48
C GLY A 236 -6.74 -27.70 -6.76
N LYS A 237 -5.51 -27.61 -7.27
CA LYS A 237 -4.32 -28.13 -6.59
C LYS A 237 -3.71 -27.05 -5.70
N LEU A 238 -3.68 -27.28 -4.39
CA LEU A 238 -3.07 -26.37 -3.41
C LEU A 238 -1.54 -26.30 -3.58
N ASN A 239 -1.01 -25.11 -3.44
CA ASN A 239 0.42 -24.80 -3.36
C ASN A 239 0.85 -24.64 -1.89
N ASP A 240 2.13 -24.79 -1.58
CA ASP A 240 2.70 -24.51 -0.24
C ASP A 240 3.24 -23.07 -0.19
N ASP A 241 2.41 -22.12 -0.56
CA ASP A 241 2.78 -20.71 -0.71
C ASP A 241 2.05 -19.75 0.25
N GLU A 242 1.49 -20.28 1.35
CA GLU A 242 0.92 -19.44 2.40
C GLU A 242 1.97 -18.47 2.94
N GLN A 243 1.62 -17.19 2.98
CA GLN A 243 2.49 -16.14 3.48
C GLN A 243 2.38 -16.02 5.00
N GLN A 244 3.51 -15.80 5.66
CA GLN A 244 3.61 -15.40 7.07
C GLN A 244 4.82 -14.46 7.18
N ASN A 245 4.58 -13.19 6.97
CA ASN A 245 5.64 -12.25 6.74
C ASN A 245 5.48 -11.00 7.62
N SER A 246 6.59 -10.33 7.84
CA SER A 246 6.60 -9.03 8.52
C SER A 246 7.64 -8.09 7.91
N ARG A 247 7.41 -6.81 8.06
CA ARG A 247 8.29 -5.74 7.56
C ARG A 247 8.42 -4.64 8.61
N VAL A 248 9.59 -4.06 8.72
CA VAL A 248 9.87 -2.89 9.54
C VAL A 248 10.39 -1.74 8.69
N GLY A 249 10.12 -0.52 9.10
CA GLY A 249 10.53 0.65 8.33
C GLY A 249 10.62 1.93 9.12
N LEU A 250 11.12 2.94 8.46
CA LEU A 250 11.19 4.32 8.92
C LEU A 250 10.59 5.23 7.87
N THR A 251 9.72 6.12 8.29
CA THR A 251 9.12 7.14 7.43
C THR A 251 9.47 8.54 7.95
N PHE A 252 9.84 9.42 7.04
CA PHE A 252 10.06 10.83 7.32
C PHE A 252 9.25 11.69 6.37
N SER A 253 8.51 12.68 6.90
CA SER A 253 7.65 13.55 6.10
C SER A 253 7.83 15.01 6.48
N ILE A 254 7.97 15.85 5.47
CA ILE A 254 8.13 17.29 5.59
C ILE A 254 7.16 18.04 4.68
N SER A 255 6.54 19.07 5.22
CA SER A 255 5.76 20.05 4.44
C SER A 255 6.68 21.12 3.87
N LEU A 256 6.65 21.29 2.55
CA LEU A 256 7.38 22.32 1.81
C LEU A 256 6.43 23.50 1.53
N GLY A 257 6.16 24.29 2.59
CA GLY A 257 5.18 25.37 2.51
C GLY A 257 3.74 24.93 2.83
N ARG A 258 2.73 25.52 2.15
CA ARG A 258 1.30 25.33 2.47
C ARG A 258 0.64 24.22 1.64
N SER A 259 1.17 23.94 0.47
CA SER A 259 0.54 23.09 -0.55
C SER A 259 1.37 21.87 -0.94
N GLN A 260 2.61 21.78 -0.49
CA GLN A 260 3.54 20.75 -0.94
C GLN A 260 4.04 19.93 0.23
N SER A 261 4.31 18.67 -0.03
CA SER A 261 4.91 17.74 0.94
C SER A 261 5.89 16.79 0.25
N LEU A 262 6.91 16.42 0.99
CA LEU A 262 7.85 15.37 0.60
C LEU A 262 7.85 14.31 1.69
N ARG A 263 7.84 13.05 1.28
CA ARG A 263 7.99 11.90 2.17
C ARG A 263 9.07 11.00 1.65
N ILE A 264 9.90 10.49 2.56
CA ILE A 264 10.91 9.47 2.30
C ILE A 264 10.59 8.31 3.23
N ALA A 265 10.63 7.10 2.73
CA ALA A 265 10.43 5.88 3.50
C ALA A 265 11.50 4.86 3.13
N VAL A 266 12.00 4.15 4.13
CA VAL A 266 12.88 3.00 3.95
C VAL A 266 12.30 1.84 4.73
N SER A 267 12.38 0.62 4.20
CA SER A 267 11.92 -0.57 4.91
C SER A 267 12.65 -1.82 4.46
N ARG A 268 12.58 -2.86 5.29
CA ARG A 268 13.11 -4.19 4.98
C ARG A 268 12.20 -5.27 5.54
N GLY A 269 12.27 -6.47 4.97
CA GLY A 269 11.69 -7.66 5.57
C GLY A 269 12.32 -7.92 6.94
N ALA A 270 11.54 -8.45 7.87
CA ALA A 270 12.00 -8.91 9.18
C ALA A 270 11.78 -10.41 9.34
N ILE A 271 10.68 -10.93 8.82
CA ILE A 271 10.37 -12.34 8.67
C ILE A 271 9.73 -12.50 7.29
N THR A 272 10.24 -13.42 6.48
CA THR A 272 9.67 -13.74 5.16
C THR A 272 9.63 -15.25 5.00
N ARG A 273 8.41 -15.81 4.95
CA ARG A 273 8.22 -17.24 4.65
C ARG A 273 8.14 -17.45 3.14
N ILE A 274 7.26 -16.69 2.45
CA ILE A 274 7.03 -16.78 1.00
C ILE A 274 6.90 -15.36 0.45
N GLY A 275 7.48 -15.11 -0.73
CA GLY A 275 7.49 -13.82 -1.40
C GLY A 275 8.81 -13.07 -1.27
N GLY A 276 8.80 -11.77 -1.50
CA GLY A 276 10.03 -10.96 -1.53
C GLY A 276 10.49 -10.50 -0.16
N ASP A 277 11.73 -10.83 0.20
CA ASP A 277 12.46 -10.23 1.33
C ASP A 277 13.23 -9.00 0.85
N PHE A 278 12.48 -7.94 0.60
CA PHE A 278 13.02 -6.74 -0.04
C PHE A 278 13.46 -5.69 0.97
N GLU A 279 14.63 -5.12 0.73
CA GLU A 279 14.94 -3.77 1.16
C GLU A 279 14.29 -2.77 0.20
N SER A 280 13.77 -1.67 0.73
CA SER A 280 13.11 -0.68 -0.09
C SER A 280 13.42 0.75 0.31
N ILE A 281 13.48 1.62 -0.67
CA ILE A 281 13.52 3.07 -0.50
C ILE A 281 12.45 3.69 -1.38
N GLY A 282 11.64 4.59 -0.80
CA GLY A 282 10.58 5.29 -1.51
C GLY A 282 10.62 6.78 -1.25
N VAL A 283 10.26 7.55 -2.28
CA VAL A 283 10.09 9.00 -2.21
C VAL A 283 8.74 9.34 -2.79
N SER A 284 7.99 10.21 -2.11
CA SER A 284 6.74 10.74 -2.64
C SER A 284 6.65 12.25 -2.47
N TYR A 285 6.17 12.92 -3.52
CA TYR A 285 5.88 14.34 -3.55
C TYR A 285 4.38 14.54 -3.70
N GLY A 286 3.80 15.35 -2.83
CA GLY A 286 2.38 15.69 -2.83
C GLY A 286 2.15 17.17 -3.07
N TYR A 287 1.19 17.52 -3.93
CA TYR A 287 0.70 18.87 -4.15
C TYR A 287 -0.81 18.94 -3.84
N SER A 288 -1.19 19.84 -2.94
CA SER A 288 -2.59 19.97 -2.50
C SER A 288 -3.14 21.38 -2.76
N TRP A 289 -4.43 21.43 -3.11
CA TRP A 289 -5.15 22.70 -3.32
C TRP A 289 -6.60 22.57 -2.89
N MET A 290 -7.22 23.69 -2.55
CA MET A 290 -8.66 23.75 -2.29
C MET A 290 -9.45 23.83 -3.60
N ALA A 291 -10.52 23.06 -3.71
CA ALA A 291 -11.49 23.29 -4.79
C ALA A 291 -12.06 24.69 -4.66
N LYS A 292 -12.18 25.43 -5.77
CA LYS A 292 -12.97 26.65 -5.81
C LYS A 292 -14.43 26.25 -5.53
N GLN A 293 -15.03 26.88 -4.54
CA GLN A 293 -16.46 26.79 -4.26
C GLN A 293 -17.26 27.49 -5.34
#